data_208432ed836d80c6a559061ed9f06aa5
#
_entry.id   208432ed836d80c6a559061ed9f06aa5
#
_cell.length_a   1.000
_cell.length_b   1.000
_cell.length_c   1.000
_cell.angle_alpha   90.00
_cell.angle_beta   90.00
_cell.angle_gamma   90.00
#
_symmetry.space_group_name_H-M   'P 1'
#
loop_
_entity.id
_entity.type
_entity.pdbx_description
1 polymer ?
#
loop_
_entity_poly.entity_id
_entity_poly.type
_entity_poly.pdbx_seq_one_letter_code
_entity_poly.pdbx_strand_id
1 'polypeptide(L)'
;MDKRKNSGVGVLDKSIHILTVLESGPHSLAELVAATAIARPTAHRLALALEVHRLISRDLTGRFVLGPRSGELAAAAGEDRLLAAASPALIALRDATSESAQLYKRQGDLRICVAAAERLSGLRDSV
;
A
#
# COMPACT_ATOMS: atom_id res chain seq x y z
N MET A 1 -5.47 -18.44 -12.45
CA MET A 1 -4.76 -17.99 -11.26
C MET A 1 -3.51 -18.84 -11.06
N ASP A 2 -2.43 -18.18 -10.72
CA ASP A 2 -1.15 -18.84 -10.51
C ASP A 2 -1.23 -19.79 -9.30
N LYS A 3 -0.77 -21.03 -9.49
CA LYS A 3 -0.78 -22.03 -8.41
C LYS A 3 0.02 -21.60 -7.18
N ARG A 4 1.07 -20.80 -7.38
CA ARG A 4 1.90 -20.29 -6.29
C ARG A 4 1.14 -19.37 -5.35
N LYS A 5 -0.01 -18.83 -5.80
CA LYS A 5 -0.85 -17.93 -5.02
C LYS A 5 -2.06 -18.62 -4.43
N ASN A 6 -2.12 -19.92 -4.51
CA ASN A 6 -3.22 -20.67 -3.93
C ASN A 6 -2.97 -20.92 -2.43
N SER A 7 -3.77 -20.28 -1.59
CA SER A 7 -3.64 -20.40 -0.14
C SER A 7 -4.43 -21.57 0.43
N GLY A 8 -5.28 -22.22 -0.38
CA GLY A 8 -6.23 -23.21 0.08
C GLY A 8 -7.55 -22.61 0.58
N VAL A 9 -7.66 -21.28 0.60
CA VAL A 9 -8.88 -20.58 0.99
C VAL A 9 -9.41 -19.84 -0.23
N GLY A 10 -10.37 -20.47 -0.93
CA GLY A 10 -10.82 -19.99 -2.25
C GLY A 10 -11.38 -18.59 -2.24
N VAL A 11 -12.17 -18.23 -1.23
CA VAL A 11 -12.75 -16.88 -1.11
C VAL A 11 -11.63 -15.83 -1.00
N LEU A 12 -10.63 -16.11 -0.19
CA LEU A 12 -9.51 -15.20 -0.02
C LEU A 12 -8.71 -15.06 -1.31
N ASP A 13 -8.39 -16.17 -1.96
CA ASP A 13 -7.62 -16.17 -3.19
C ASP A 13 -8.32 -15.38 -4.30
N LYS A 14 -9.63 -15.58 -4.45
CA LYS A 14 -10.43 -14.84 -5.43
C LYS A 14 -10.51 -13.37 -5.11
N SER A 15 -10.66 -13.03 -3.83
CA SER A 15 -10.70 -11.63 -3.39
C SER A 15 -9.38 -10.92 -3.67
N ILE A 16 -8.27 -11.57 -3.39
CA ILE A 16 -6.94 -11.02 -3.70
C ILE A 16 -6.76 -10.87 -5.21
N HIS A 17 -7.26 -11.82 -6.00
CA HIS A 17 -7.18 -11.70 -7.45
C HIS A 17 -7.92 -10.47 -7.97
N ILE A 18 -9.09 -10.17 -7.42
CA ILE A 18 -9.84 -8.97 -7.76
C ILE A 18 -9.03 -7.72 -7.42
N LEU A 19 -8.46 -7.66 -6.22
CA LEU A 19 -7.62 -6.52 -5.82
C LEU A 19 -6.42 -6.35 -6.74
N THR A 20 -5.78 -7.45 -7.11
CA THR A 20 -4.63 -7.43 -8.01
C THR A 20 -4.99 -6.85 -9.38
N VAL A 21 -6.14 -7.24 -9.92
CA VAL A 21 -6.62 -6.69 -11.20
C VAL A 21 -6.85 -5.19 -11.09
N LEU A 22 -7.40 -4.73 -9.97
CA LEU A 22 -7.69 -3.30 -9.76
C LEU A 22 -6.42 -2.45 -9.60
N GLU A 23 -5.26 -3.07 -9.40
CA GLU A 23 -3.99 -2.33 -9.38
C GLU A 23 -3.71 -1.64 -10.71
N SER A 24 -4.25 -2.17 -11.81
CA SER A 24 -4.05 -1.59 -13.14
C SER A 24 -5.04 -0.47 -13.47
N GLY A 25 -6.00 -0.20 -12.60
CA GLY A 25 -6.97 0.87 -12.79
C GLY A 25 -8.42 0.43 -12.63
N PRO A 26 -9.36 1.33 -12.90
CA PRO A 26 -10.78 1.04 -12.73
C PRO A 26 -11.29 -0.07 -13.63
N HIS A 27 -12.19 -0.88 -13.12
CA HIS A 27 -12.82 -1.99 -13.86
C HIS A 27 -14.31 -2.05 -13.54
N SER A 28 -15.12 -2.26 -14.55
CA SER A 28 -16.52 -2.62 -14.34
C SER A 28 -16.62 -4.06 -13.85
N LEU A 29 -17.82 -4.46 -13.41
CA LEU A 29 -18.02 -5.86 -13.01
C LEU A 29 -17.73 -6.81 -14.19
N ALA A 30 -18.18 -6.46 -15.39
CA ALA A 30 -17.94 -7.28 -16.58
C ALA A 30 -16.44 -7.41 -16.86
N GLU A 31 -15.70 -6.32 -16.71
CA GLU A 31 -14.25 -6.32 -16.90
C GLU A 31 -13.54 -7.16 -15.83
N LEU A 32 -14.01 -7.11 -14.59
CA LEU A 32 -13.47 -7.97 -13.52
C LEU A 32 -13.70 -9.45 -13.83
N VAL A 33 -14.88 -9.80 -14.28
CA VAL A 33 -15.21 -11.18 -14.67
C VAL A 33 -14.29 -11.64 -15.78
N ALA A 34 -14.10 -10.81 -16.81
CA ALA A 34 -13.23 -11.14 -17.94
C ALA A 34 -11.77 -11.32 -17.51
N ALA A 35 -11.30 -10.43 -16.62
CA ALA A 35 -9.89 -10.44 -16.19
C ALA A 35 -9.57 -11.56 -15.20
N THR A 36 -10.54 -11.95 -14.35
CA THR A 36 -10.30 -12.92 -13.29
C THR A 36 -10.80 -14.32 -13.61
N ALA A 37 -11.68 -14.46 -14.59
CA ALA A 37 -12.40 -15.70 -14.89
C ALA A 37 -13.27 -16.19 -13.72
N ILE A 38 -13.54 -15.34 -12.74
CA ILE A 38 -14.48 -15.66 -11.65
C ILE A 38 -15.90 -15.50 -12.18
N ALA A 39 -16.78 -16.44 -11.84
CA ALA A 39 -18.17 -16.37 -12.24
C ALA A 39 -18.81 -15.06 -11.77
N ARG A 40 -19.65 -14.47 -12.61
CA ARG A 40 -20.22 -13.14 -12.36
C ARG A 40 -20.89 -12.99 -10.99
N PRO A 41 -21.77 -13.93 -10.56
CA PRO A 41 -22.39 -13.79 -9.23
C PRO A 41 -21.38 -13.78 -8.10
N THR A 42 -20.35 -14.61 -8.19
CA THR A 42 -19.28 -14.67 -7.19
C THR A 42 -18.45 -13.40 -7.21
N ALA A 43 -18.05 -12.93 -8.38
CA ALA A 43 -17.28 -11.69 -8.51
C ALA A 43 -18.05 -10.51 -7.93
N HIS A 44 -19.35 -10.42 -8.22
CA HIS A 44 -20.19 -9.35 -7.70
C HIS A 44 -20.26 -9.39 -6.18
N ARG A 45 -20.53 -10.57 -5.63
CA ARG A 45 -20.63 -10.75 -4.18
C ARG A 45 -19.32 -10.41 -3.47
N LEU A 46 -18.20 -10.84 -4.03
CA LEU A 46 -16.88 -10.53 -3.46
C LEU A 46 -16.57 -9.03 -3.55
N ALA A 47 -16.89 -8.41 -4.69
CA ALA A 47 -16.66 -6.97 -4.85
C ALA A 47 -17.47 -6.16 -3.84
N LEU A 48 -18.74 -6.53 -3.61
CA LEU A 48 -19.57 -5.86 -2.61
C LEU A 48 -19.01 -6.05 -1.20
N ALA A 49 -18.54 -7.24 -0.88
CA ALA A 49 -17.95 -7.52 0.44
C ALA A 49 -16.66 -6.72 0.65
N LEU A 50 -15.83 -6.64 -0.38
CA LEU A 50 -14.60 -5.83 -0.33
C LEU A 50 -14.92 -4.35 -0.19
N GLU A 51 -16.02 -3.91 -0.80
CA GLU A 51 -16.48 -2.52 -0.67
C GLU A 51 -16.92 -2.21 0.76
N VAL A 52 -17.60 -3.14 1.41
CA VAL A 52 -17.99 -2.98 2.82
C VAL A 52 -16.77 -2.76 3.71
N HIS A 53 -15.68 -3.46 3.42
CA HIS A 53 -14.44 -3.33 4.18
C HIS A 53 -13.53 -2.20 3.69
N ARG A 54 -14.00 -1.39 2.75
CA ARG A 54 -13.28 -0.24 2.20
C ARG A 54 -11.99 -0.61 1.46
N LEU A 55 -11.82 -1.87 1.12
CA LEU A 55 -10.71 -2.32 0.28
C LEU A 55 -10.94 -1.99 -1.18
N ILE A 56 -12.19 -1.87 -1.56
CA ILE A 56 -12.65 -1.46 -2.89
C ILE A 56 -13.62 -0.29 -2.72
N SER A 57 -13.63 0.59 -3.68
CA SER A 57 -14.56 1.70 -3.77
C SER A 57 -15.07 1.78 -5.21
N ARG A 58 -15.88 2.78 -5.51
CA ARG A 58 -16.36 3.03 -6.88
C ARG A 58 -15.96 4.44 -7.30
N ASP A 59 -15.55 4.59 -8.55
CA ASP A 59 -15.27 5.90 -9.10
C ASP A 59 -16.58 6.60 -9.52
N LEU A 60 -16.46 7.80 -10.09
CA LEU A 60 -17.63 8.57 -10.50
C LEU A 60 -18.42 7.91 -11.62
N THR A 61 -17.83 6.99 -12.35
CA THR A 61 -18.53 6.25 -13.41
C THR A 61 -19.12 4.93 -12.92
N GLY A 62 -18.96 4.62 -11.63
CA GLY A 62 -19.46 3.39 -11.03
C GLY A 62 -18.56 2.18 -11.20
N ARG A 63 -17.36 2.35 -11.75
CA ARG A 63 -16.40 1.25 -11.87
C ARG A 63 -15.69 1.03 -10.54
N PHE A 64 -15.28 -0.20 -10.30
CA PHE A 64 -14.55 -0.54 -9.08
C PHE A 64 -13.10 -0.06 -9.15
N VAL A 65 -12.62 0.46 -8.04
CA VAL A 65 -11.24 0.92 -7.84
C VAL A 65 -10.76 0.46 -6.48
N LEU A 66 -9.45 0.49 -6.24
CA LEU A 66 -8.93 0.22 -4.90
C LEU A 66 -9.43 1.29 -3.94
N GLY A 67 -9.86 0.86 -2.76
CA GLY A 67 -10.46 1.73 -1.77
C GLY A 67 -9.47 2.27 -0.75
N PRO A 68 -9.93 3.20 0.12
CA PRO A 68 -9.04 3.87 1.08
C PRO A 68 -8.37 2.92 2.08
N ARG A 69 -9.01 1.80 2.42
CA ARG A 69 -8.40 0.83 3.34
C ARG A 69 -7.11 0.23 2.77
N SER A 70 -7.05 0.06 1.45
CA SER A 70 -5.83 -0.42 0.79
C SER A 70 -4.66 0.51 1.04
N GLY A 71 -4.89 1.82 0.95
CA GLY A 71 -3.86 2.82 1.22
C GLY A 71 -3.45 2.85 2.70
N GLU A 72 -4.41 2.71 3.60
CA GLU A 72 -4.15 2.67 5.03
C GLU A 72 -3.25 1.48 5.40
N LEU A 73 -3.55 0.31 4.85
CA LEU A 73 -2.76 -0.90 5.09
C LEU A 73 -1.35 -0.75 4.52
N ALA A 74 -1.24 -0.21 3.32
CA ALA A 74 0.06 0.00 2.68
C ALA A 74 0.92 0.99 3.47
N ALA A 75 0.32 2.08 3.94
CA ALA A 75 1.01 3.08 4.73
C ALA A 75 1.51 2.50 6.04
N ALA A 76 0.67 1.77 6.75
CA ALA A 76 1.04 1.13 8.01
C ALA A 76 2.19 0.14 7.83
N ALA A 77 2.11 -0.71 6.80
CA ALA A 77 3.16 -1.68 6.51
C ALA A 77 4.46 -1.00 6.08
N GLY A 78 4.34 0.05 5.28
CA GLY A 78 5.50 0.80 4.80
C GLY A 78 6.20 1.56 5.92
N GLU A 79 5.44 2.18 6.80
CA GLU A 79 6.01 2.91 7.93
C GLU A 79 6.81 2.00 8.83
N ASP A 80 6.24 0.85 9.25
CA ASP A 80 6.92 -0.08 10.13
C ASP A 80 8.24 -0.57 9.55
N ARG A 81 8.21 -1.03 8.30
CA ARG A 81 9.41 -1.58 7.65
C ARG A 81 10.44 -0.51 7.36
N LEU A 82 9.98 0.64 6.91
CA LEU A 82 10.88 1.73 6.54
C LEU A 82 11.59 2.29 7.76
N LEU A 83 10.87 2.51 8.86
CA LEU A 83 11.46 3.01 10.10
C LEU A 83 12.42 1.99 10.69
N ALA A 84 12.06 0.72 10.72
CA ALA A 84 12.93 -0.33 11.25
C ALA A 84 14.23 -0.45 10.47
N ALA A 85 14.18 -0.27 9.16
CA ALA A 85 15.38 -0.36 8.31
C ALA A 85 16.17 0.95 8.28
N ALA A 86 15.48 2.09 8.32
CA ALA A 86 16.11 3.39 8.11
C ALA A 86 16.81 3.94 9.35
N SER A 87 16.26 3.74 10.54
CA SER A 87 16.82 4.33 11.76
C SER A 87 18.28 3.96 12.01
N PRO A 88 18.68 2.67 11.95
CA PRO A 88 20.09 2.33 12.12
C PRO A 88 20.98 2.90 11.02
N ALA A 89 20.49 2.93 9.77
CA ALA A 89 21.26 3.46 8.65
C ALA A 89 21.48 4.97 8.78
N LEU A 90 20.46 5.71 9.20
CA LEU A 90 20.55 7.16 9.41
C LEU A 90 21.49 7.50 10.56
N ILE A 91 21.44 6.73 11.65
CA ILE A 91 22.34 6.91 12.77
C ILE A 91 23.79 6.67 12.35
N ALA A 92 24.05 5.59 11.61
CA ALA A 92 25.38 5.30 11.11
C ALA A 92 25.90 6.40 10.18
N LEU A 93 25.04 6.90 9.31
CA LEU A 93 25.39 7.99 8.41
C LEU A 93 25.69 9.27 9.17
N ARG A 94 24.87 9.62 10.15
CA ARG A 94 25.10 10.78 11.01
C ARG A 94 26.45 10.67 11.72
N ASP A 95 26.73 9.51 12.31
CA ASP A 95 27.97 9.29 13.06
C ASP A 95 29.21 9.33 12.15
N ALA A 96 29.10 8.81 10.94
CA ALA A 96 30.20 8.81 10.00
C ALA A 96 30.52 10.20 9.43
N THR A 97 29.50 11.05 9.27
CA THR A 97 29.64 12.37 8.65
C THR A 97 29.61 13.51 9.63
N SER A 98 29.20 13.30 10.88
CA SER A 98 28.94 14.33 11.88
C SER A 98 27.87 15.31 11.43
N GLU A 99 26.99 14.91 10.52
CA GLU A 99 25.91 15.72 10.01
C GLU A 99 24.58 15.03 10.27
N SER A 100 23.51 15.81 10.30
CA SER A 100 22.16 15.27 10.41
C SER A 100 21.82 14.47 9.15
N ALA A 101 21.09 13.40 9.32
CA ALA A 101 20.63 12.55 8.22
C ALA A 101 19.13 12.40 8.27
N GLN A 102 18.48 12.45 7.13
CA GLN A 102 17.02 12.37 7.03
C GLN A 102 16.61 11.46 5.89
N LEU A 103 15.52 10.75 6.08
CA LEU A 103 14.92 9.93 5.04
C LEU A 103 13.57 10.53 4.64
N TYR A 104 13.39 10.74 3.36
CA TYR A 104 12.13 11.24 2.81
C TYR A 104 11.47 10.17 1.97
N LYS A 105 10.16 10.09 2.08
CA LYS A 105 9.35 9.25 1.22
C LYS A 105 8.64 10.14 0.21
N ARG A 106 8.71 9.78 -1.06
CA ARG A 106 7.98 10.50 -2.10
C ARG A 106 6.53 10.04 -2.10
N GLN A 107 5.62 10.99 -2.09
CA GLN A 107 4.20 10.73 -2.17
C GLN A 107 3.59 11.73 -3.14
N GLY A 108 3.40 11.30 -4.40
CA GLY A 108 3.02 12.21 -5.46
C GLY A 108 4.09 13.26 -5.68
N ASP A 109 3.73 14.53 -5.57
CA ASP A 109 4.66 15.65 -5.70
C ASP A 109 5.26 16.09 -4.37
N LEU A 110 4.89 15.41 -3.27
CA LEU A 110 5.35 15.76 -1.93
C LEU A 110 6.47 14.85 -1.48
N ARG A 111 7.35 15.40 -0.64
CA ARG A 111 8.36 14.63 0.09
C ARG A 111 8.01 14.73 1.57
N ILE A 112 7.90 13.59 2.22
CA ILE A 112 7.53 13.52 3.62
C ILE A 112 8.70 12.92 4.39
N CYS A 113 9.20 13.63 5.40
CA CYS A 113 10.26 13.12 6.25
C CYS A 113 9.67 12.03 7.15
N VAL A 114 10.18 10.81 7.01
CA VAL A 114 9.68 9.67 7.77
C VAL A 114 10.64 9.21 8.85
N ALA A 115 11.90 9.64 8.78
CA ALA A 115 12.90 9.34 9.81
C ALA A 115 14.01 10.36 9.75
N ALA A 116 14.62 10.66 10.89
CA ALA A 116 15.73 11.60 10.98
C ALA A 116 16.68 11.19 12.09
N ALA A 117 17.97 11.45 11.89
CA ALA A 117 18.99 11.36 12.92
C ALA A 117 19.68 12.72 12.97
N GLU A 118 19.49 13.42 14.09
CA GLU A 118 20.01 14.76 14.27
C GLU A 118 21.51 14.74 14.60
N ARG A 119 22.20 15.77 14.14
CA ARG A 119 23.60 15.96 14.45
C ARG A 119 23.79 16.10 15.97
N LEU A 120 24.80 15.43 16.51
CA LEU A 120 25.10 15.42 17.95
C LEU A 120 25.96 16.59 18.38
N SER A 121 25.85 17.73 17.72
CA SER A 121 26.58 18.91 18.06
C SER A 121 25.97 19.63 19.26
N GLY A 122 26.80 20.26 20.08
CA GLY A 122 26.33 21.05 21.23
C GLY A 122 25.52 22.27 20.82
N LEU A 123 25.65 22.72 19.59
CA LEU A 123 24.90 23.85 19.04
C LEU A 123 23.78 23.39 18.15
N ARG A 124 23.05 22.46 18.60
CA ARG A 124 21.92 21.96 17.90
C ARG A 124 20.81 23.01 17.82
N ASP A 125 20.27 23.21 16.65
CA ASP A 125 19.09 24.04 16.50
C ASP A 125 17.90 23.29 17.08
N SER A 126 17.22 23.94 17.97
CA SER A 126 15.96 23.41 18.50
C SER A 126 14.90 23.55 17.45
N VAL A 127 14.34 22.48 17.05
CA VAL A 127 13.27 22.52 16.08
C VAL A 127 12.02 21.96 16.67
#